data_6ca5fcee0310045f001184270d67dadc
#
_entry.id   6ca5fcee0310045f001184270d67dadc
#
_cell.length_a   1.000
_cell.length_b   1.000
_cell.length_c   1.000
_cell.angle_alpha   90.00
_cell.angle_beta   90.00
_cell.angle_gamma   90.00
#
_symmetry.space_group_name_H-M   'P 1'
#
loop_
_entity.id
_entity.type
_entity.pdbx_description
1 polymer ?
#
loop_
_entity_poly.entity_id
_entity_poly.type
_entity_poly.pdbx_seq_one_letter_code
_entity_poly.pdbx_strand_id
1 'polypeptide(L)'
;KELQSCIVFLRPLGLRLNRERLTEKVRNVCKQIRGLRFYSAENSRAAEIHRINSIIMGIAEYYRSAISSKAFHAIDRRINNCALSVWKRMYPDKYNAYQVPLHQLSNLPHRHEGYKSKTFAMPIQGMWIGITLAFITHTKYEKIPFCQRITPYTEEGRKLYIKTKGKPLPKNRPSVNTSEDLKMSVYAKGKMNFEYFMNREYAFNRDK
;
A
#
# COMPACT_ATOMS: atom_id res chain seq x y z
N LYS A 1 -17.59 -30.11 17.61
CA LYS A 1 -17.97 -29.10 18.64
C LYS A 1 -16.88 -28.03 18.86
N GLU A 2 -15.59 -28.38 18.81
CA GLU A 2 -14.49 -27.41 18.97
C GLU A 2 -14.32 -26.40 17.79
N LEU A 3 -14.71 -26.79 16.59
CA LEU A 3 -14.67 -25.90 15.42
C LEU A 3 -15.76 -24.83 15.45
N GLN A 4 -16.86 -25.08 16.14
CA GLN A 4 -17.94 -24.09 16.32
C GLN A 4 -17.59 -23.02 17.36
N SER A 5 -16.81 -23.35 18.41
CA SER A 5 -16.37 -22.36 19.39
C SER A 5 -15.36 -21.35 18.85
N CYS A 6 -14.54 -21.73 17.86
CA CYS A 6 -13.64 -20.80 17.16
C CYS A 6 -14.38 -19.82 16.22
N ILE A 7 -15.58 -20.16 15.76
CA ILE A 7 -16.36 -19.32 14.84
C ILE A 7 -17.10 -18.20 15.57
N VAL A 8 -17.45 -18.38 16.83
CA VAL A 8 -18.26 -17.42 17.62
C VAL A 8 -17.44 -16.19 18.06
N PHE A 9 -16.10 -16.28 18.13
CA PHE A 9 -15.23 -15.14 18.48
C PHE A 9 -14.68 -14.35 17.29
N LEU A 10 -15.07 -14.70 16.08
CA LEU A 10 -14.65 -14.01 14.87
C LEU A 10 -15.61 -12.84 14.53
N ARG A 11 -15.70 -11.84 15.39
CA ARG A 11 -15.93 -10.50 14.83
C ARG A 11 -14.78 -10.23 13.86
N PRO A 12 -15.08 -9.93 12.58
CA PRO A 12 -14.00 -9.57 11.66
C PRO A 12 -13.27 -8.39 12.31
N LEU A 13 -12.08 -8.61 12.82
CA LEU A 13 -11.14 -7.56 13.15
C LEU A 13 -10.74 -6.93 11.80
N GLY A 14 -11.70 -6.19 11.22
CA GLY A 14 -11.38 -5.32 10.12
C GLY A 14 -10.28 -4.40 10.64
N LEU A 15 -9.12 -4.45 9.99
CA LEU A 15 -8.03 -3.54 10.30
C LEU A 15 -8.59 -2.12 10.32
N ARG A 16 -8.75 -1.57 11.51
CA ARG A 16 -9.26 -0.20 11.66
C ARG A 16 -8.16 0.74 11.22
N LEU A 17 -8.52 1.61 10.30
CA LEU A 17 -7.68 2.73 9.93
C LEU A 17 -7.28 3.52 11.18
N ASN A 18 -6.00 3.61 11.44
CA ASN A 18 -5.50 4.60 12.40
C ASN A 18 -5.67 5.99 11.77
N ARG A 19 -6.79 6.64 12.11
CA ARG A 19 -7.18 7.93 11.52
C ARG A 19 -6.21 9.06 11.85
N GLU A 20 -5.60 9.04 13.01
CA GLU A 20 -4.65 10.07 13.44
C GLU A 20 -3.37 10.01 12.59
N ARG A 21 -2.74 8.85 12.52
CA ARG A 21 -1.55 8.63 11.68
C ARG A 21 -1.81 8.90 10.21
N LEU A 22 -2.99 8.49 9.71
CA LEU A 22 -3.37 8.76 8.33
C LEU A 22 -3.52 10.26 8.09
N THR A 23 -4.18 10.98 8.99
CA THR A 23 -4.37 12.43 8.89
C THR A 23 -3.03 13.17 8.93
N GLU A 24 -2.11 12.74 9.76
CA GLU A 24 -0.77 13.29 9.83
C GLU A 24 0.00 13.09 8.53
N LYS A 25 0.01 11.87 7.99
CA LYS A 25 0.65 11.59 6.69
C LYS A 25 0.06 12.44 5.56
N VAL A 26 -1.26 12.58 5.49
CA VAL A 26 -1.93 13.42 4.48
C VAL A 26 -1.58 14.91 4.70
N ARG A 27 -1.46 15.37 5.94
CA ARG A 27 -1.02 16.73 6.24
C ARG A 27 0.41 16.98 5.72
N ASN A 28 1.31 16.00 5.88
CA ASN A 28 2.67 16.08 5.38
C ASN A 28 2.70 16.11 3.84
N VAL A 29 1.90 15.29 3.16
CA VAL A 29 1.72 15.37 1.70
C VAL A 29 1.24 16.76 1.27
N CYS A 30 0.22 17.31 1.93
CA CYS A 30 -0.25 18.66 1.64
C CYS A 30 0.82 19.73 1.89
N LYS A 31 1.70 19.56 2.88
CA LYS A 31 2.84 20.46 3.11
C LYS A 31 3.82 20.43 1.94
N GLN A 32 4.16 19.25 1.45
CA GLN A 32 5.01 19.09 0.27
C GLN A 32 4.39 19.70 -1.00
N ILE A 33 3.09 19.47 -1.25
CA ILE A 33 2.37 20.09 -2.36
C ILE A 33 2.45 21.63 -2.28
N ARG A 34 2.28 22.21 -1.10
CA ARG A 34 2.44 23.67 -0.91
C ARG A 34 3.86 24.13 -1.17
N GLY A 35 4.85 23.26 -0.95
CA GLY A 35 6.25 23.50 -1.23
C GLY A 35 6.57 23.63 -2.72
N LEU A 36 5.77 23.03 -3.62
CA LEU A 36 6.02 23.04 -5.07
C LEU A 36 6.18 24.45 -5.66
N ARG A 37 5.52 25.43 -5.07
CA ARG A 37 5.61 26.85 -5.50
C ARG A 37 6.98 27.48 -5.33
N PHE A 38 7.82 26.93 -4.44
CA PHE A 38 9.14 27.47 -4.13
C PHE A 38 10.25 26.91 -5.03
N TYR A 39 9.97 25.85 -5.79
CA TYR A 39 10.93 25.32 -6.73
C TYR A 39 10.91 26.14 -8.02
N SER A 40 12.04 26.72 -8.41
CA SER A 40 12.20 27.47 -9.65
C SER A 40 12.39 26.52 -10.84
N ALA A 41 13.20 25.48 -10.69
CA ALA A 41 13.51 24.53 -11.76
C ALA A 41 12.38 23.50 -11.96
N GLU A 42 12.00 23.26 -13.23
CA GLU A 42 10.97 22.29 -13.61
C GLU A 42 11.32 20.87 -13.19
N ASN A 43 12.57 20.47 -13.38
CA ASN A 43 13.04 19.14 -12.98
C ASN A 43 12.94 18.91 -11.46
N SER A 44 13.18 19.94 -10.65
CA SER A 44 13.01 19.87 -9.19
C SER A 44 11.54 19.69 -8.81
N ARG A 45 10.63 20.35 -9.52
CA ARG A 45 9.17 20.17 -9.34
C ARG A 45 8.75 18.76 -9.73
N ALA A 46 9.26 18.23 -10.86
CA ALA A 46 9.00 16.85 -11.27
C ALA A 46 9.45 15.85 -10.19
N ALA A 47 10.67 15.97 -9.71
CA ALA A 47 11.21 15.10 -8.67
C ALA A 47 10.34 15.12 -7.38
N GLU A 48 9.89 16.31 -6.96
CA GLU A 48 9.03 16.42 -5.78
C GLU A 48 7.62 15.83 -6.03
N ILE A 49 7.05 15.99 -7.23
CA ILE A 49 5.79 15.32 -7.59
C ILE A 49 5.96 13.80 -7.56
N HIS A 50 7.07 13.24 -8.06
CA HIS A 50 7.36 11.81 -7.97
C HIS A 50 7.45 11.34 -6.52
N ARG A 51 8.10 12.11 -5.65
CA ARG A 51 8.19 11.84 -4.22
C ARG A 51 6.81 11.87 -3.54
N ILE A 52 6.00 12.88 -3.83
CA ILE A 52 4.62 12.97 -3.34
C ILE A 52 3.82 11.75 -3.77
N ASN A 53 3.93 11.34 -5.03
CA ASN A 53 3.23 10.17 -5.58
C ASN A 53 3.66 8.88 -4.88
N SER A 54 4.93 8.69 -4.59
CA SER A 54 5.44 7.54 -3.84
C SER A 54 4.84 7.47 -2.44
N ILE A 55 4.68 8.61 -1.77
CA ILE A 55 4.05 8.66 -0.45
C ILE A 55 2.55 8.32 -0.53
N ILE A 56 1.83 8.87 -1.52
CA ILE A 56 0.40 8.58 -1.73
C ILE A 56 0.20 7.09 -2.01
N MET A 57 1.01 6.51 -2.89
CA MET A 57 0.97 5.08 -3.20
C MET A 57 1.28 4.23 -1.97
N GLY A 58 2.30 4.59 -1.20
CA GLY A 58 2.66 3.88 0.04
C GLY A 58 1.54 3.93 1.09
N ILE A 59 0.84 5.06 1.23
CA ILE A 59 -0.34 5.17 2.09
C ILE A 59 -1.45 4.25 1.58
N ALA A 60 -1.74 4.28 0.29
CA ALA A 60 -2.81 3.50 -0.31
C ALA A 60 -2.54 1.99 -0.21
N GLU A 61 -1.32 1.54 -0.50
CA GLU A 61 -0.92 0.14 -0.39
C GLU A 61 -0.93 -0.36 1.06
N TYR A 62 -0.46 0.44 2.02
CA TYR A 62 -0.46 0.08 3.43
C TYR A 62 -1.88 -0.15 3.96
N TYR A 63 -2.85 0.66 3.52
CA TYR A 63 -4.22 0.57 4.00
C TYR A 63 -5.16 -0.21 3.06
N ARG A 64 -4.66 -0.80 1.98
CA ARG A 64 -5.50 -1.51 0.98
C ARG A 64 -6.26 -2.70 1.56
N SER A 65 -5.70 -3.36 2.58
CA SER A 65 -6.33 -4.50 3.26
C SER A 65 -7.41 -4.11 4.26
N ALA A 66 -7.52 -2.81 4.58
CA ALA A 66 -8.55 -2.28 5.44
C ALA A 66 -9.81 -1.87 4.65
N ILE A 67 -10.94 -1.67 5.34
CA ILE A 67 -12.15 -1.08 4.73
C ILE A 67 -11.89 0.42 4.56
N SER A 68 -11.19 0.78 3.48
CA SER A 68 -10.60 2.10 3.32
C SER A 68 -11.06 2.88 2.08
N SER A 69 -11.96 2.33 1.24
CA SER A 69 -12.39 3.01 0.01
C SER A 69 -12.91 4.43 0.24
N LYS A 70 -13.79 4.62 1.21
CA LYS A 70 -14.29 5.96 1.60
C LYS A 70 -13.17 6.87 2.11
N ALA A 71 -12.19 6.30 2.83
CA ALA A 71 -11.05 7.04 3.33
C ALA A 71 -10.14 7.50 2.18
N PHE A 72 -9.93 6.68 1.15
CA PHE A 72 -9.13 7.06 -0.02
C PHE A 72 -9.76 8.22 -0.78
N HIS A 73 -11.08 8.20 -1.00
CA HIS A 73 -11.76 9.36 -1.59
C HIS A 73 -11.65 10.63 -0.73
N ALA A 74 -11.69 10.50 0.59
CA ALA A 74 -11.49 11.64 1.49
C ALA A 74 -10.07 12.19 1.43
N ILE A 75 -9.06 11.31 1.33
CA ILE A 75 -7.66 11.68 1.14
C ILE A 75 -7.50 12.44 -0.17
N ASP A 76 -8.01 11.89 -1.26
CA ASP A 76 -7.90 12.47 -2.60
C ASP A 76 -8.57 13.84 -2.67
N ARG A 77 -9.74 13.98 -2.07
CA ARG A 77 -10.42 15.29 -1.96
C ARG A 77 -9.54 16.32 -1.25
N ARG A 78 -8.91 15.93 -0.13
CA ARG A 78 -8.04 16.83 0.63
C ARG A 78 -6.77 17.20 -0.13
N ILE A 79 -6.17 16.25 -0.82
CA ILE A 79 -4.99 16.46 -1.68
C ILE A 79 -5.36 17.38 -2.85
N ASN A 80 -6.46 17.10 -3.53
CA ASN A 80 -6.93 17.91 -4.65
C ASN A 80 -7.27 19.35 -4.24
N ASN A 81 -7.91 19.56 -3.09
CA ASN A 81 -8.18 20.91 -2.58
C ASN A 81 -6.86 21.66 -2.26
N CYS A 82 -5.87 20.97 -1.72
CA CYS A 82 -4.56 21.54 -1.47
C CYS A 82 -3.87 21.90 -2.79
N ALA A 83 -3.87 21.00 -3.76
CA ALA A 83 -3.30 21.23 -5.09
C ALA A 83 -4.00 22.38 -5.78
N LEU A 84 -5.35 22.43 -5.79
CA LEU A 84 -6.12 23.54 -6.35
C LEU A 84 -5.65 24.89 -5.79
N SER A 85 -5.48 24.98 -4.47
CA SER A 85 -5.00 26.21 -3.82
C SER A 85 -3.59 26.63 -4.30
N VAL A 86 -2.72 25.65 -4.54
CA VAL A 86 -1.35 25.89 -5.03
C VAL A 86 -1.36 26.30 -6.50
N TRP A 87 -2.08 25.58 -7.35
CA TRP A 87 -2.15 25.87 -8.79
C TRP A 87 -2.83 27.21 -9.07
N LYS A 88 -3.88 27.59 -8.32
CA LYS A 88 -4.47 28.93 -8.40
C LYS A 88 -3.47 30.06 -8.09
N ARG A 89 -2.54 29.83 -7.16
CA ARG A 89 -1.51 30.83 -6.83
C ARG A 89 -0.38 30.88 -7.87
N MET A 90 -0.03 29.73 -8.45
CA MET A 90 1.04 29.65 -9.44
C MET A 90 0.55 30.09 -10.84
N TYR A 91 -0.70 29.83 -11.15
CA TYR A 91 -1.30 30.02 -12.48
C TYR A 91 -2.72 30.59 -12.36
N PRO A 92 -2.89 31.86 -11.90
CA PRO A 92 -4.21 32.41 -11.57
C PRO A 92 -5.25 32.27 -12.68
N ASP A 93 -4.86 32.56 -13.91
CA ASP A 93 -5.78 32.60 -15.07
C ASP A 93 -5.92 31.26 -15.79
N LYS A 94 -4.99 30.31 -15.55
CA LYS A 94 -4.89 29.08 -16.35
C LYS A 94 -4.94 27.79 -15.49
N TYR A 95 -5.21 27.88 -14.19
CA TYR A 95 -5.16 26.70 -13.31
C TYR A 95 -6.08 25.55 -13.76
N ASN A 96 -7.21 25.88 -14.43
CA ASN A 96 -8.13 24.87 -14.96
C ASN A 96 -7.51 24.04 -16.10
N ALA A 97 -6.62 24.63 -16.90
CA ALA A 97 -5.92 23.93 -17.97
C ALA A 97 -4.94 22.87 -17.44
N TYR A 98 -4.53 22.98 -16.18
CA TYR A 98 -3.65 22.02 -15.52
C TYR A 98 -4.41 20.88 -14.83
N GLN A 99 -5.73 20.82 -14.97
CA GLN A 99 -6.53 19.67 -14.54
C GLN A 99 -6.59 18.63 -15.66
N VAL A 100 -5.69 17.69 -15.63
CA VAL A 100 -5.48 16.69 -16.66
C VAL A 100 -6.07 15.35 -16.24
N PRO A 101 -6.74 14.60 -17.13
CA PRO A 101 -7.16 13.23 -16.84
C PRO A 101 -5.96 12.33 -16.53
N LEU A 102 -6.12 11.41 -15.59
CA LEU A 102 -5.02 10.53 -15.13
C LEU A 102 -4.36 9.74 -16.27
N HIS A 103 -5.15 9.22 -17.22
CA HIS A 103 -4.62 8.45 -18.34
C HIS A 103 -3.74 9.26 -19.31
N GLN A 104 -3.77 10.60 -19.24
CA GLN A 104 -2.91 11.48 -20.04
C GLN A 104 -1.61 11.84 -19.34
N LEU A 105 -1.42 11.40 -18.10
CA LEU A 105 -0.19 11.66 -17.37
C LEU A 105 0.94 10.77 -17.87
N SER A 106 2.07 11.37 -18.12
CA SER A 106 3.29 10.64 -18.53
C SER A 106 3.95 9.90 -17.35
N ASN A 107 3.72 10.36 -16.12
CA ASN A 107 4.20 9.68 -14.94
C ASN A 107 3.22 8.58 -14.50
N LEU A 108 3.73 7.41 -14.15
CA LEU A 108 2.97 6.23 -13.71
C LEU A 108 1.92 5.73 -14.73
N PRO A 109 2.28 5.54 -16.01
CA PRO A 109 1.31 5.23 -17.07
C PRO A 109 0.51 3.96 -16.77
N HIS A 110 1.16 2.87 -16.36
CA HIS A 110 0.47 1.62 -16.02
C HIS A 110 -0.54 1.74 -14.87
N ARG A 111 -0.28 2.66 -13.92
CA ARG A 111 -1.19 2.89 -12.80
C ARG A 111 -2.42 3.70 -13.22
N HIS A 112 -2.25 4.59 -14.17
CA HIS A 112 -3.26 5.56 -14.58
C HIS A 112 -4.10 5.10 -15.79
N GLU A 113 -3.73 3.97 -16.38
CA GLU A 113 -4.41 3.43 -17.56
C GLU A 113 -5.91 3.25 -17.32
N GLY A 114 -6.73 3.75 -18.25
CA GLY A 114 -8.18 3.66 -18.19
C GLY A 114 -8.89 4.65 -17.23
N TYR A 115 -8.16 5.40 -16.40
CA TYR A 115 -8.77 6.33 -15.46
C TYR A 115 -8.99 7.72 -16.06
N LYS A 116 -10.27 8.14 -16.15
CA LYS A 116 -10.68 9.45 -16.68
C LYS A 116 -10.75 10.55 -15.61
N SER A 117 -10.57 10.22 -14.33
CA SER A 117 -10.57 11.17 -13.23
C SER A 117 -9.49 12.22 -13.41
N LYS A 118 -9.81 13.49 -13.14
CA LYS A 118 -8.87 14.60 -13.30
C LYS A 118 -8.03 14.82 -12.05
N THR A 119 -6.79 15.19 -12.26
CA THR A 119 -5.85 15.60 -11.21
C THR A 119 -5.05 16.82 -11.66
N PHE A 120 -4.34 17.45 -10.73
CA PHE A 120 -3.46 18.56 -11.05
C PHE A 120 -2.11 18.05 -11.56
N ALA A 121 -1.69 18.57 -12.71
CA ALA A 121 -0.44 18.24 -13.38
C ALA A 121 0.30 19.51 -13.82
N MET A 122 1.58 19.36 -14.13
CA MET A 122 2.41 20.41 -14.73
C MET A 122 2.99 19.91 -16.05
N PRO A 123 3.05 20.76 -17.07
CA PRO A 123 3.80 20.44 -18.29
C PRO A 123 5.29 20.61 -18.00
N ILE A 124 6.05 19.55 -18.15
CA ILE A 124 7.50 19.52 -17.94
C ILE A 124 8.09 18.85 -19.16
N GLN A 125 8.90 19.58 -19.94
CA GLN A 125 9.51 19.08 -21.18
C GLN A 125 8.49 18.44 -22.15
N GLY A 126 7.30 19.04 -22.29
CA GLY A 126 6.23 18.52 -23.15
C GLY A 126 5.45 17.33 -22.59
N MET A 127 5.78 16.86 -21.39
CA MET A 127 5.11 15.75 -20.70
C MET A 127 4.25 16.26 -19.56
N TRP A 128 3.08 15.63 -19.34
CA TRP A 128 2.23 15.93 -18.20
C TRP A 128 2.67 15.13 -16.97
N ILE A 129 3.25 15.80 -15.97
CA ILE A 129 3.64 15.21 -14.69
C ILE A 129 2.63 15.63 -13.62
N GLY A 130 1.86 14.69 -13.11
CA GLY A 130 0.73 14.98 -12.20
C GLY A 130 0.74 14.18 -10.90
N ILE A 131 -0.14 14.60 -9.99
CA ILE A 131 -0.33 13.96 -8.69
C ILE A 131 -1.25 12.76 -8.87
N THR A 132 -0.82 11.58 -8.41
CA THR A 132 -1.65 10.36 -8.41
C THR A 132 -2.76 10.43 -7.36
N LEU A 133 -3.76 9.57 -7.50
CA LEU A 133 -4.88 9.47 -6.56
C LEU A 133 -4.83 8.12 -5.82
N ALA A 134 -5.23 8.15 -4.55
CA ALA A 134 -5.20 6.96 -3.70
C ALA A 134 -6.32 5.96 -4.05
N PHE A 135 -7.49 6.44 -4.51
CA PHE A 135 -8.65 5.59 -4.82
C PHE A 135 -8.40 4.57 -5.94
N ILE A 136 -7.39 4.80 -6.78
CA ILE A 136 -6.96 3.86 -7.83
C ILE A 136 -6.51 2.53 -7.22
N THR A 137 -5.97 2.57 -6.01
CA THR A 137 -5.60 1.35 -5.28
C THR A 137 -6.86 0.67 -4.77
N HIS A 138 -7.23 -0.44 -5.43
CA HIS A 138 -8.40 -1.21 -5.02
C HIS A 138 -8.21 -1.81 -3.64
N THR A 139 -9.14 -1.51 -2.74
CA THR A 139 -9.16 -2.12 -1.41
C THR A 139 -9.62 -3.55 -1.52
N LYS A 140 -8.79 -4.48 -1.03
CA LYS A 140 -9.16 -5.89 -0.89
C LYS A 140 -9.44 -6.14 0.59
N TYR A 141 -10.71 -6.24 0.94
CA TYR A 141 -11.08 -6.75 2.25
C TYR A 141 -10.83 -8.25 2.27
N GLU A 142 -9.74 -8.65 2.86
CA GLU A 142 -9.49 -10.05 3.16
C GLU A 142 -10.02 -10.34 4.57
N LYS A 143 -11.13 -11.07 4.66
CA LYS A 143 -11.53 -11.73 5.90
C LYS A 143 -10.51 -12.85 6.18
N ILE A 144 -9.43 -12.50 6.83
CA ILE A 144 -8.52 -13.49 7.38
C ILE A 144 -9.03 -13.75 8.80
N PRO A 145 -9.61 -14.94 9.09
CA PRO A 145 -9.86 -15.30 10.46
C PRO A 145 -8.50 -15.30 11.16
N PHE A 146 -8.36 -14.44 12.17
CA PHE A 146 -7.16 -14.43 12.99
C PHE A 146 -7.19 -15.68 13.88
N CYS A 147 -6.57 -16.74 13.41
CA CYS A 147 -6.31 -17.92 14.18
C CYS A 147 -4.81 -18.14 14.17
N GLN A 148 -4.18 -18.11 15.33
CA GLN A 148 -2.75 -18.34 15.46
C GLN A 148 -2.29 -19.69 14.86
N ARG A 149 -3.19 -20.67 14.78
CA ARG A 149 -2.93 -21.97 14.15
C ARG A 149 -2.92 -21.90 12.61
N ILE A 150 -3.52 -20.87 12.01
CA ILE A 150 -3.49 -20.67 10.55
C ILE A 150 -2.21 -19.94 10.19
N THR A 151 -1.14 -20.68 10.14
CA THR A 151 0.18 -20.18 9.75
C THR A 151 0.68 -20.93 8.51
N PRO A 152 1.32 -20.27 7.55
CA PRO A 152 1.94 -20.96 6.41
C PRO A 152 3.19 -21.74 6.79
N TYR A 153 3.69 -21.58 8.00
CA TYR A 153 4.97 -22.09 8.47
C TYR A 153 4.89 -23.54 9.00
N THR A 154 3.71 -24.01 9.40
CA THR A 154 3.51 -25.39 9.85
C THR A 154 2.65 -26.17 8.85
N GLU A 155 2.79 -27.50 8.82
CA GLU A 155 1.98 -28.33 7.92
C GLU A 155 0.48 -28.25 8.24
N GLU A 156 0.14 -28.31 9.53
CA GLU A 156 -1.24 -28.16 9.99
C GLU A 156 -1.80 -26.77 9.66
N GLY A 157 -1.02 -25.73 9.86
CA GLY A 157 -1.40 -24.36 9.53
C GLY A 157 -1.64 -24.17 8.04
N ARG A 158 -0.85 -24.81 7.18
CA ARG A 158 -1.07 -24.82 5.73
C ARG A 158 -2.36 -25.52 5.34
N LYS A 159 -2.64 -26.67 5.92
CA LYS A 159 -3.90 -27.40 5.71
C LYS A 159 -5.11 -26.54 6.12
N LEU A 160 -5.02 -25.89 7.28
CA LEU A 160 -6.05 -24.95 7.76
C LEU A 160 -6.17 -23.70 6.86
N TYR A 161 -5.05 -23.17 6.39
CA TYR A 161 -5.02 -22.05 5.47
C TYR A 161 -5.72 -22.37 4.15
N ILE A 162 -5.41 -23.53 3.54
CA ILE A 162 -6.03 -24.01 2.31
C ILE A 162 -7.54 -24.19 2.52
N LYS A 163 -7.94 -24.83 3.63
CA LYS A 163 -9.34 -25.03 3.98
C LYS A 163 -10.11 -23.71 4.13
N THR A 164 -9.47 -22.69 4.69
CA THR A 164 -10.09 -21.38 4.98
C THR A 164 -10.11 -20.46 3.76
N LYS A 165 -9.06 -20.50 2.95
CA LYS A 165 -8.91 -19.63 1.77
C LYS A 165 -9.42 -20.26 0.47
N GLY A 166 -9.67 -21.57 0.45
CA GLY A 166 -10.13 -22.30 -0.73
C GLY A 166 -9.13 -22.34 -1.88
N LYS A 167 -7.88 -21.87 -1.65
CA LYS A 167 -6.83 -21.84 -2.68
C LYS A 167 -5.56 -22.45 -2.12
N PRO A 168 -4.87 -23.29 -2.88
CA PRO A 168 -3.56 -23.78 -2.50
C PRO A 168 -2.57 -22.59 -2.42
N LEU A 169 -1.56 -22.75 -1.58
CA LEU A 169 -0.44 -21.84 -1.56
C LEU A 169 0.24 -21.82 -2.94
N PRO A 170 0.79 -20.67 -3.38
CA PRO A 170 1.54 -20.61 -4.62
C PRO A 170 2.61 -21.71 -4.67
N LYS A 171 2.77 -22.37 -5.81
CA LYS A 171 3.74 -23.47 -6.00
C LYS A 171 5.19 -23.03 -5.73
N ASN A 172 5.45 -21.75 -5.86
CA ASN A 172 6.79 -21.15 -5.66
C ASN A 172 7.14 -20.89 -4.19
N ARG A 173 6.29 -21.27 -3.25
CA ARG A 173 6.66 -21.15 -1.84
C ARG A 173 7.69 -22.21 -1.48
N PRO A 174 8.75 -21.83 -0.77
CA PRO A 174 9.75 -22.77 -0.31
C PRO A 174 9.09 -23.81 0.59
N SER A 175 9.59 -25.04 0.51
CA SER A 175 9.23 -26.06 1.49
C SER A 175 9.60 -25.56 2.88
N VAL A 176 8.73 -25.82 3.83
CA VAL A 176 9.08 -25.58 5.24
C VAL A 176 10.19 -26.55 5.61
N ASN A 177 11.27 -26.05 6.19
CA ASN A 177 12.34 -26.88 6.71
C ASN A 177 11.77 -27.94 7.65
N THR A 178 12.32 -29.12 7.60
CA THR A 178 11.92 -30.19 8.51
C THR A 178 12.36 -29.84 9.94
N SER A 179 11.74 -30.46 10.94
CA SER A 179 12.14 -30.28 12.34
C SER A 179 13.60 -30.67 12.58
N GLU A 180 14.17 -31.53 11.73
CA GLU A 180 15.58 -31.92 11.79
C GLU A 180 16.50 -30.84 11.26
N ASP A 181 16.18 -30.25 10.11
CA ASP A 181 16.93 -29.12 9.55
C ASP A 181 17.01 -27.96 10.53
N LEU A 182 15.92 -27.72 11.26
CA LEU A 182 15.85 -26.67 12.26
C LEU A 182 16.64 -26.97 13.51
N LYS A 183 16.63 -28.22 13.99
CA LYS A 183 17.47 -28.65 15.11
C LYS A 183 18.95 -28.46 14.78
N MET A 184 19.39 -28.88 13.61
CA MET A 184 20.76 -28.71 13.16
C MET A 184 21.16 -27.21 13.06
N SER A 185 20.30 -26.35 12.58
CA SER A 185 20.60 -24.91 12.48
C SER A 185 20.64 -24.20 13.84
N VAL A 186 19.82 -24.64 14.81
CA VAL A 186 19.80 -24.10 16.18
C VAL A 186 21.06 -24.55 16.95
N TYR A 187 21.48 -25.79 16.80
CA TYR A 187 22.70 -26.30 17.44
C TYR A 187 23.97 -25.67 16.87
N ALA A 188 23.98 -25.35 15.59
CA ALA A 188 25.13 -24.72 14.93
C ALA A 188 25.39 -23.28 15.36
N LYS A 189 24.39 -22.56 15.90
CA LYS A 189 24.46 -21.08 16.11
C LYS A 189 24.04 -20.60 17.51
N GLY A 190 23.80 -21.46 18.48
CA GLY A 190 23.53 -21.19 19.90
C GLY A 190 22.73 -19.90 20.20
N LYS A 191 21.59 -19.98 20.81
CA LYS A 191 20.76 -18.86 21.35
C LYS A 191 19.79 -18.12 20.42
N MET A 192 19.53 -18.52 19.18
CA MET A 192 18.46 -17.88 18.41
C MET A 192 17.12 -18.57 18.65
N ASN A 193 16.06 -17.76 18.80
CA ASN A 193 14.69 -18.25 18.90
C ASN A 193 14.29 -18.98 17.61
N PHE A 194 13.76 -20.18 17.75
CA PHE A 194 13.29 -21.04 16.68
C PHE A 194 12.35 -20.32 15.69
N GLU A 195 11.40 -19.54 16.21
CA GLU A 195 10.46 -18.79 15.37
C GLU A 195 11.15 -17.72 14.52
N TYR A 196 12.16 -17.06 15.05
CA TYR A 196 12.95 -16.08 14.31
C TYR A 196 13.68 -16.72 13.14
N PHE A 197 14.24 -17.90 13.35
CA PHE A 197 14.96 -18.65 12.31
C PHE A 197 14.02 -19.09 11.19
N MET A 198 12.85 -19.58 11.55
CA MET A 198 11.80 -19.99 10.60
C MET A 198 11.32 -18.81 9.75
N ASN A 199 11.06 -17.70 10.38
CA ASN A 199 10.58 -16.51 9.69
C ASN A 199 11.65 -15.93 8.75
N ARG A 200 12.91 -15.96 9.15
CA ARG A 200 14.03 -15.50 8.35
C ARG A 200 14.25 -16.37 7.10
N GLU A 201 14.28 -17.69 7.27
CA GLU A 201 14.44 -18.63 6.15
C GLU A 201 13.26 -18.54 5.19
N TYR A 202 12.06 -18.40 5.71
CA TYR A 202 10.89 -18.22 4.90
C TYR A 202 10.92 -16.91 4.10
N ALA A 203 11.29 -15.81 4.73
CA ALA A 203 11.43 -14.51 4.05
C ALA A 203 12.50 -14.57 2.95
N PHE A 204 13.67 -15.13 3.25
CA PHE A 204 14.76 -15.28 2.30
C PHE A 204 14.37 -16.11 1.07
N ASN A 205 13.66 -17.22 1.28
CA ASN A 205 13.24 -18.09 0.20
C ASN A 205 12.04 -17.54 -0.60
N ARG A 206 11.24 -16.68 0.03
CA ARG A 206 10.13 -16.00 -0.65
C ARG A 206 10.62 -14.93 -1.61
N ASP A 207 11.68 -14.23 -1.23
CA ASP A 207 12.17 -13.03 -1.92
C ASP A 207 13.26 -13.37 -2.99
N LYS A 208 13.60 -14.65 -3.14
CA LYS A 208 14.36 -15.20 -4.26
C LYS A 208 13.46 -15.48 -5.44
#